data_64561c92ba5cf3047187b965ec446710
#
_entry.id   64561c92ba5cf3047187b965ec446710
#
_cell.length_a   1.000
_cell.length_b   1.000
_cell.length_c   1.000
_cell.angle_alpha   90.00
_cell.angle_beta   90.00
_cell.angle_gamma   90.00
#
_symmetry.space_group_name_H-M   'P 1'
#
loop_
_entity.id
_entity.type
_entity.pdbx_description
1 polymer ?
#
loop_
_entity_poly.entity_id
_entity_poly.type
_entity_poly.pdbx_seq_one_letter_code
_entity_poly.pdbx_strand_id
1 'polypeptide(L)'
;FDLPTQSKKQRRAYSVFRKDLLESGFTMMQYSVYQRHCSSPENAQAHIARMGRRLPPEGEVRFITITDKQFEHIRIFWGKQRIPSEKT
;
A
#
# COMPACT_ATOMS: atom_id res chain seq x y z
N PHE A 1 -1.78 5.10 0.89
CA PHE A 1 -3.18 5.47 0.63
C PHE A 1 -3.82 6.15 1.83
N ASP A 2 -4.85 6.86 1.57
CA ASP A 2 -5.62 7.55 2.60
C ASP A 2 -7.10 7.22 2.38
N LEU A 3 -7.64 6.36 3.24
CA LEU A 3 -9.01 5.88 3.14
C LEU A 3 -9.78 6.24 4.41
N PRO A 4 -11.03 6.71 4.27
CA PRO A 4 -11.84 7.04 5.43
C PRO A 4 -12.24 5.79 6.22
N THR A 5 -12.33 5.93 7.55
CA THR A 5 -12.63 4.81 8.46
C THR A 5 -13.68 5.22 9.51
N GLN A 6 -14.47 6.22 9.25
CA GLN A 6 -15.41 6.72 10.24
C GLN A 6 -16.70 5.90 10.34
N SER A 7 -17.22 5.46 9.19
CA SER A 7 -18.42 4.63 9.18
C SER A 7 -18.06 3.15 9.12
N LYS A 8 -19.01 2.31 9.47
CA LYS A 8 -18.85 0.85 9.36
C LYS A 8 -18.60 0.43 7.91
N LYS A 9 -19.30 1.06 6.98
CA LYS A 9 -19.14 0.79 5.54
C LYS A 9 -17.73 1.17 5.06
N GLN A 10 -17.22 2.30 5.52
CA GLN A 10 -15.86 2.74 5.18
C GLN A 10 -14.81 1.81 5.75
N ARG A 11 -14.94 1.38 7.00
CA ARG A 11 -14.01 0.42 7.60
C ARG A 11 -14.02 -0.92 6.87
N ARG A 12 -15.18 -1.35 6.38
CA ARG A 12 -15.29 -2.56 5.58
C ARG A 12 -14.55 -2.41 4.25
N ALA A 13 -14.77 -1.30 3.56
CA ALA A 13 -14.08 -1.02 2.30
C ALA A 13 -12.57 -0.98 2.50
N TYR A 14 -12.10 -0.37 3.58
CA TYR A 14 -10.69 -0.36 3.97
C TYR A 14 -10.15 -1.78 4.12
N SER A 15 -10.84 -2.62 4.88
CA SER A 15 -10.40 -3.99 5.13
C SER A 15 -10.37 -4.83 3.87
N VAL A 16 -11.35 -4.67 2.98
CA VAL A 16 -11.39 -5.38 1.70
C VAL A 16 -10.22 -4.96 0.82
N PHE A 17 -9.96 -3.66 0.72
CA PHE A 17 -8.86 -3.16 -0.09
C PHE A 17 -7.50 -3.66 0.43
N ARG A 18 -7.30 -3.60 1.74
CA ARG A 18 -6.07 -4.11 2.37
C ARG A 18 -5.88 -5.60 2.09
N LYS A 19 -6.95 -6.37 2.21
CA LYS A 19 -6.91 -7.81 1.90
C LYS A 19 -6.53 -8.05 0.45
N ASP A 20 -7.11 -7.29 -0.47
CA ASP A 20 -6.78 -7.39 -1.89
C ASP A 20 -5.30 -7.09 -2.16
N LEU A 21 -4.74 -6.08 -1.48
CA LEU A 21 -3.32 -5.78 -1.59
C LEU A 21 -2.46 -6.97 -1.14
N LEU A 22 -2.75 -7.52 0.02
CA LEU A 22 -2.00 -8.64 0.57
C LEU A 22 -2.11 -9.89 -0.32
N GLU A 23 -3.30 -10.19 -0.81
CA GLU A 23 -3.52 -11.31 -1.72
C GLU A 23 -2.84 -11.11 -3.07
N SER A 24 -2.62 -9.87 -3.47
CA SER A 24 -1.90 -9.53 -4.70
C SER A 24 -0.37 -9.50 -4.52
N GLY A 25 0.12 -9.89 -3.36
CA GLY A 25 1.55 -9.99 -3.10
C GLY A 25 2.19 -8.72 -2.56
N PHE A 26 1.41 -7.72 -2.22
CA PHE A 26 1.94 -6.54 -1.54
C PHE A 26 2.17 -6.85 -0.07
N THR A 27 3.17 -6.20 0.52
CA THR A 27 3.45 -6.28 1.96
C THR A 27 3.48 -4.89 2.55
N MET A 28 3.06 -4.79 3.80
CA MET A 28 3.04 -3.50 4.49
C MET A 28 4.46 -3.06 4.80
N MET A 29 4.83 -1.89 4.30
CA MET A 29 6.11 -1.26 4.57
C MET A 29 5.98 -0.30 5.75
N GLN A 30 4.87 0.41 5.78
CA GLN A 30 4.51 1.37 6.80
C GLN A 30 2.99 1.48 6.84
N TYR A 31 2.42 2.06 7.88
CA TYR A 31 0.97 2.25 7.93
C TYR A 31 0.48 2.96 6.66
N SER A 32 -0.48 2.36 5.99
CA SER A 32 -1.04 2.84 4.72
C SER A 32 -0.04 2.92 3.56
N VAL A 33 1.13 2.30 3.70
CA VAL A 33 2.13 2.22 2.62
C VAL A 33 2.49 0.76 2.41
N TYR A 34 2.20 0.27 1.23
CA TYR A 34 2.45 -1.12 0.85
C TYR A 34 3.40 -1.16 -0.32
N GLN A 35 4.16 -2.23 -0.43
CA GLN A 35 5.14 -2.42 -1.49
C GLN A 35 5.02 -3.79 -2.10
N ARG A 36 5.44 -3.90 -3.34
CA ARG A 36 5.54 -5.16 -4.06
C ARG A 36 6.74 -5.11 -4.99
N HIS A 37 7.56 -6.16 -4.95
CA HIS A 37 8.59 -6.35 -5.96
C HIS A 37 7.93 -6.80 -7.27
N CYS A 38 8.35 -6.23 -8.38
CA CYS A 38 7.86 -6.58 -9.71
C CYS A 38 9.03 -6.96 -10.60
N SER A 39 8.83 -7.95 -11.45
CA SER A 39 9.90 -8.51 -12.28
C SER A 39 10.29 -7.61 -13.46
N SER A 40 9.41 -6.68 -13.84
CA SER A 40 9.62 -5.78 -14.96
C SER A 40 8.69 -4.57 -14.84
N PRO A 41 8.96 -3.49 -15.59
CA PRO A 41 8.03 -2.35 -15.65
C PRO A 41 6.63 -2.75 -16.12
N GLU A 42 6.55 -3.67 -17.08
CA GLU A 42 5.28 -4.17 -17.59
C GLU A 42 4.52 -4.95 -16.52
N ASN A 43 5.23 -5.74 -15.73
CA ASN A 43 4.64 -6.46 -14.60
C ASN A 43 4.11 -5.48 -13.56
N ALA A 44 4.85 -4.42 -13.26
CA ALA A 44 4.39 -3.38 -12.34
C ALA A 44 3.11 -2.72 -12.83
N GLN A 45 3.04 -2.39 -14.12
CA GLN A 45 1.85 -1.79 -14.71
C GLN A 45 0.65 -2.71 -14.65
N ALA A 46 0.84 -4.01 -14.85
CA ALA A 46 -0.22 -4.99 -14.74
C ALA A 46 -0.81 -5.04 -13.33
N HIS A 47 0.04 -4.98 -12.31
CA HIS A 47 -0.41 -4.95 -10.92
C HIS A 47 -1.14 -3.66 -10.56
N ILE A 48 -0.66 -2.52 -11.06
CA ILE A 48 -1.34 -1.24 -10.87
C ILE A 48 -2.72 -1.27 -11.51
N ALA A 49 -2.82 -1.75 -12.75
CA ALA A 49 -4.10 -1.84 -13.45
C ALA A 49 -5.08 -2.76 -12.71
N ARG A 50 -4.59 -3.88 -12.19
CA ARG A 50 -5.42 -4.82 -11.43
C ARG A 50 -5.96 -4.17 -10.15
N MET A 51 -5.10 -3.50 -9.40
CA MET A 51 -5.54 -2.83 -8.18
C MET A 51 -6.44 -1.64 -8.49
N GLY A 52 -6.20 -0.96 -9.60
CA GLY A 52 -7.04 0.15 -10.04
C GLY A 52 -8.49 -0.24 -10.32
N ARG A 53 -8.74 -1.52 -10.59
CA ARG A 53 -10.10 -2.05 -10.77
C ARG A 53 -10.77 -2.43 -9.46
N ARG A 54 -10.06 -2.36 -8.35
CA ARG A 54 -10.52 -2.81 -7.02
C ARG A 54 -10.46 -1.71 -5.98
N LEU A 55 -10.46 -0.46 -6.43
CA LEU A 55 -10.37 0.67 -5.52
C LEU A 55 -11.63 0.77 -4.65
N PRO A 56 -11.48 1.22 -3.40
CA PRO A 56 -12.66 1.53 -2.58
C PRO A 56 -13.42 2.73 -3.15
N PRO A 57 -14.69 2.89 -2.79
CA PRO A 57 -15.52 3.97 -3.35
C PRO A 57 -15.11 5.37 -2.87
N GLU A 58 -14.38 5.48 -1.77
CA GLU A 58 -13.96 6.75 -1.21
C GLU A 58 -12.49 6.72 -0.85
N GLY A 59 -11.86 7.89 -0.81
CA GLY A 59 -10.47 8.03 -0.41
C GLY A 59 -9.53 8.14 -1.60
N GLU A 60 -8.25 8.11 -1.31
CA GLU A 60 -7.20 8.31 -2.31
C GLU A 60 -6.17 7.19 -2.24
N VAL A 61 -5.79 6.67 -3.39
CA VAL A 61 -4.75 5.65 -3.51
C VAL A 61 -3.74 6.13 -4.55
N ARG A 62 -2.47 6.10 -4.22
CA ARG A 62 -1.39 6.46 -5.12
C ARG A 62 -0.45 5.28 -5.32
N PHE A 63 0.00 5.12 -6.56
CA PHE A 63 0.99 4.12 -6.92
C PHE A 63 2.24 4.82 -7.42
N ILE A 64 3.38 4.41 -6.89
CA ILE A 64 4.68 4.96 -7.29
C ILE A 64 5.55 3.78 -7.68
N THR A 65 6.12 3.83 -8.87
CA THR A 65 7.07 2.80 -9.33
C THR A 65 8.48 3.35 -9.18
N ILE A 66 9.33 2.60 -8.52
CA ILE A 66 10.73 2.97 -8.32
C ILE A 66 11.63 1.81 -8.73
N THR A 67 12.88 2.12 -9.02
CA THR A 67 13.89 1.10 -9.33
C THR A 67 14.39 0.44 -8.06
N ASP A 68 15.01 -0.74 -8.20
CA ASP A 68 15.64 -1.43 -7.07
C ASP A 68 16.72 -0.55 -6.44
N LYS A 69 17.46 0.18 -7.25
CA LYS A 69 18.50 1.09 -6.76
C LYS A 69 17.90 2.23 -5.93
N GLN A 70 16.79 2.80 -6.37
CA GLN A 70 16.08 3.82 -5.61
C GLN A 70 15.56 3.25 -4.30
N PHE A 71 15.02 2.03 -4.34
CA PHE A 71 14.54 1.35 -3.15
C PHE A 71 15.66 1.14 -2.14
N GLU A 72 16.85 0.71 -2.59
CA GLU A 72 18.02 0.53 -1.73
C GLU A 72 18.47 1.82 -1.06
N HIS A 73 18.19 2.97 -1.66
CA HIS A 73 18.57 4.26 -1.12
C HIS A 73 17.51 4.90 -0.23
N ILE A 74 16.44 4.20 0.08
CA ILE A 74 15.45 4.68 1.03
C ILE A 74 16.13 4.82 2.40
N ARG A 75 16.00 5.98 2.99
CA ARG A 75 16.52 6.23 4.33
C ARG A 75 15.44 6.00 5.36
N ILE A 76 15.81 5.28 6.41
CA ILE A 76 14.89 4.97 7.51
C ILE A 76 15.39 5.68 8.76
N PHE A 77 14.52 6.49 9.33
CA PHE A 77 14.79 7.18 10.58
C PHE A 77 13.80 6.70 11.63
N TRP A 78 14.32 6.38 12.78
CA TRP A 78 13.50 5.99 13.93
C TRP A 78 13.39 7.16 14.88
N GLY A 79 12.24 7.31 15.51
CA GLY A 79 12.10 8.25 16.61
C GLY A 79 13.00 7.85 17.79
N LYS A 80 13.24 8.75 18.73
CA LYS A 80 14.04 8.48 19.93
C LYS A 80 13.51 7.29 20.70
N GLN A 81 12.19 7.11 20.71
CA GLN A 81 11.52 5.96 21.29
C GLN A 81 10.81 5.21 20.16
N ARG A 82 11.22 3.95 19.96
CA ARG A 82 10.63 3.15 18.90
C ARG A 82 9.31 2.55 19.37
N ILE A 83 8.24 3.03 18.80
CA ILE A 83 6.89 2.55 19.09
C ILE A 83 6.38 1.80 17.86
N PRO A 84 5.78 0.60 18.01
CA PRO A 84 5.22 -0.12 16.86
C PRO A 84 4.16 0.70 16.16
N SER A 85 4.12 0.56 14.83
CA SER A 85 3.08 1.20 14.03
C SER A 85 1.71 0.65 14.40
N GLU A 86 0.70 1.49 14.21
CA GLU A 86 -0.68 1.07 14.35
C GLU A 86 -0.99 -0.04 13.35
N LYS A 87 -1.75 -1.04 13.79
CA LYS A 87 -2.13 -2.15 12.90
C LYS A 87 -3.29 -1.75 12.02
N THR A 88 -3.22 -2.17 10.79
CA THR A 88 -4.30 -1.94 9.82
C THR A 88 -5.23 -3.11 9.71
#